data_96255c2af50af0d83294cdd4ffd5d745
#
_entry.id   96255c2af50af0d83294cdd4ffd5d745
#
_cell.length_a   1.000
_cell.length_b   1.000
_cell.length_c   1.000
_cell.angle_alpha   90.00
_cell.angle_beta   90.00
_cell.angle_gamma   90.00
#
_symmetry.space_group_name_H-M   'P 1'
#
loop_
_entity.id
_entity.type
_entity.pdbx_description
1 polymer ?
#
loop_
_entity_poly.entity_id
_entity_poly.type
_entity_poly.pdbx_seq_one_letter_code
_entity_poly.pdbx_strand_id
1 'polypeptide(L)'
;ISILIMSLIAKRFEKNEPPYTAMEISEEHQIPIRLTNQVLYQLQEIDLIHEVVTDQKSEDIGYQPSMDINQLNVAILLDRLDTYGSENFKIDKDEEFNDEWKVLTESREEYYKKASKVLLKDL
;
A
#
# COMPACT_ATOMS: atom_id res chain seq x y z
N ILE A 1 3.63 -7.77 2.33
CA ILE A 1 3.85 -7.68 0.87
C ILE A 1 3.41 -6.33 0.33
N SER A 2 2.25 -5.82 0.74
CA SER A 2 1.78 -4.50 0.29
C SER A 2 2.75 -3.38 0.67
N ILE A 3 3.29 -3.41 1.88
CA ILE A 3 4.29 -2.45 2.35
C ILE A 3 5.55 -2.54 1.48
N LEU A 4 6.02 -3.75 1.21
CA LEU A 4 7.21 -3.97 0.37
C LEU A 4 7.01 -3.41 -1.04
N ILE A 5 5.93 -3.78 -1.70
CA ILE A 5 5.65 -3.36 -3.08
C ILE A 5 5.48 -1.84 -3.16
N MET A 6 4.75 -1.24 -2.22
CA MET A 6 4.57 0.21 -2.19
C MET A 6 5.89 0.94 -1.96
N SER A 7 6.73 0.41 -1.06
CA SER A 7 8.07 0.93 -0.81
C SER A 7 8.94 0.91 -2.06
N LEU A 8 8.92 -0.20 -2.81
CA LEU A 8 9.69 -0.34 -4.05
C LEU A 8 9.26 0.68 -5.10
N ILE A 9 7.96 0.87 -5.26
CA ILE A 9 7.40 1.83 -6.20
C ILE A 9 7.81 3.26 -5.81
N ALA A 10 7.70 3.61 -4.52
CA ALA A 10 8.05 4.94 -4.03
C ALA A 10 9.55 5.23 -4.20
N LYS A 11 10.41 4.27 -3.89
CA LYS A 11 11.87 4.43 -4.02
C LYS A 11 12.28 4.63 -5.47
N ARG A 12 11.70 3.86 -6.38
CA ARG A 12 12.02 3.98 -7.80
C ARG A 12 11.61 5.34 -8.35
N PHE A 13 10.47 5.84 -7.92
CA PHE A 13 10.00 7.17 -8.27
C PHE A 13 10.93 8.26 -7.72
N GLU A 14 11.38 8.14 -6.47
CA GLU A 14 12.31 9.08 -5.86
C GLU A 14 13.64 9.17 -6.63
N LYS A 15 14.14 8.03 -7.09
CA LYS A 15 15.39 7.96 -7.87
C LYS A 15 15.22 8.37 -9.32
N ASN A 16 14.02 8.74 -9.73
CA ASN A 16 13.70 9.12 -11.10
C ASN A 16 14.01 8.00 -12.11
N GLU A 17 13.89 6.76 -11.68
CA GLU A 17 14.03 5.58 -12.54
C GLU A 17 12.71 5.27 -13.24
N PRO A 18 12.75 4.48 -14.34
CA PRO A 18 11.50 4.09 -15.02
C PRO A 18 10.52 3.38 -14.08
N PRO A 19 9.21 3.59 -14.24
CA PRO A 19 8.20 2.97 -13.37
C PRO A 19 8.30 1.44 -13.35
N TYR A 20 8.13 0.85 -12.17
CA TYR A 20 8.13 -0.61 -12.03
C TYR A 20 6.95 -1.23 -12.76
N THR A 21 7.21 -2.32 -13.50
CA THR A 21 6.17 -3.19 -14.02
C THR A 21 5.93 -4.34 -13.05
N ALA A 22 4.76 -4.99 -13.16
CA ALA A 22 4.44 -6.15 -12.32
C ALA A 22 5.46 -7.28 -12.51
N MET A 23 5.90 -7.51 -13.73
CA MET A 23 6.88 -8.56 -14.06
C MET A 23 8.23 -8.29 -13.39
N GLU A 24 8.70 -7.04 -13.41
CA GLU A 24 9.96 -6.67 -12.77
C GLU A 24 9.90 -6.89 -11.26
N ILE A 25 8.81 -6.47 -10.61
CA ILE A 25 8.62 -6.69 -9.17
C ILE A 25 8.63 -8.18 -8.85
N SER A 26 7.87 -8.95 -9.62
CA SER A 26 7.77 -10.40 -9.43
C SER A 26 9.12 -11.10 -9.57
N GLU A 27 9.87 -10.79 -10.62
CA GLU A 27 11.15 -11.42 -10.90
C GLU A 27 12.25 -11.00 -9.93
N GLU A 28 12.38 -9.71 -9.66
CA GLU A 28 13.45 -9.19 -8.80
C GLU A 28 13.31 -9.62 -7.34
N HIS A 29 12.09 -9.77 -6.85
CA HIS A 29 11.81 -10.08 -5.45
C HIS A 29 11.23 -11.46 -5.23
N GLN A 30 11.19 -12.29 -6.27
CA GLN A 30 10.70 -13.68 -6.21
C GLN A 30 9.29 -13.78 -5.60
N ILE A 31 8.42 -12.87 -6.01
CA ILE A 31 7.01 -12.85 -5.60
C ILE A 31 6.20 -13.46 -6.75
N PRO A 32 5.30 -14.41 -6.48
CA PRO A 32 4.45 -14.95 -7.55
C PRO A 32 3.71 -13.85 -8.29
N ILE A 33 3.70 -13.91 -9.62
CA ILE A 33 3.09 -12.86 -10.46
C ILE A 33 1.61 -12.65 -10.12
N ARG A 34 0.89 -13.70 -9.79
CA ARG A 34 -0.52 -13.61 -9.39
C ARG A 34 -0.69 -12.76 -8.13
N LEU A 35 0.16 -12.98 -7.13
CA LEU A 35 0.13 -12.20 -5.89
C LEU A 35 0.55 -10.75 -6.14
N THR A 36 1.59 -10.55 -6.96
CA THR A 36 2.03 -9.22 -7.35
C THR A 36 0.90 -8.43 -7.99
N ASN A 37 0.21 -9.02 -8.96
CA ASN A 37 -0.92 -8.38 -9.63
C ASN A 37 -2.07 -8.08 -8.66
N GLN A 38 -2.35 -8.98 -7.73
CA GLN A 38 -3.40 -8.80 -6.74
C GLN A 38 -3.10 -7.61 -5.83
N VAL A 39 -1.86 -7.50 -5.35
CA VAL A 39 -1.44 -6.38 -4.49
C VAL A 39 -1.46 -5.06 -5.26
N LEU A 40 -0.97 -5.04 -6.50
CA LEU A 40 -1.00 -3.84 -7.33
C LEU A 40 -2.43 -3.37 -7.58
N TYR A 41 -3.35 -4.30 -7.84
CA TYR A 41 -4.76 -3.98 -8.00
C TYR A 41 -5.34 -3.34 -6.75
N GLN A 42 -5.05 -3.90 -5.58
CA GLN A 42 -5.51 -3.33 -4.30
C GLN A 42 -4.95 -1.92 -4.06
N LEU A 43 -3.68 -1.71 -4.36
CA LEU A 43 -3.04 -0.41 -4.20
C LEU A 43 -3.64 0.65 -5.13
N GLN A 44 -4.07 0.25 -6.34
CA GLN A 44 -4.80 1.13 -7.25
C GLN A 44 -6.20 1.47 -6.71
N GLU A 45 -6.90 0.47 -6.17
CA GLU A 45 -8.25 0.66 -5.62
C GLU A 45 -8.27 1.65 -4.44
N ILE A 46 -7.19 1.72 -3.68
CA ILE A 46 -7.06 2.68 -2.57
C ILE A 46 -6.35 3.97 -2.97
N ASP A 47 -6.17 4.20 -4.25
CA ASP A 47 -5.60 5.43 -4.84
C ASP A 47 -4.18 5.77 -4.37
N LEU A 48 -3.34 4.77 -4.10
CA LEU A 48 -1.94 4.97 -3.75
C LEU A 48 -1.01 4.86 -4.93
N ILE A 49 -1.42 4.17 -5.98
CA ILE A 49 -0.65 4.06 -7.23
C ILE A 49 -1.57 4.22 -8.43
N HIS A 50 -0.97 4.55 -9.57
CA HIS A 50 -1.68 4.58 -10.85
C HIS A 50 -0.81 3.96 -11.94
N GLU A 51 -1.47 3.49 -12.99
CA GLU A 51 -0.80 2.88 -14.13
C GLU A 51 -0.25 3.95 -15.07
N VAL A 52 0.93 3.69 -15.61
CA VAL A 52 1.55 4.53 -16.65
C VAL A 52 2.09 3.61 -17.74
N VAL A 53 2.07 4.07 -18.99
CA VAL A 53 2.67 3.32 -20.09
C VAL A 53 4.17 3.64 -20.09
N THR A 54 5.00 2.61 -19.90
CA THR A 54 6.46 2.75 -19.77
C THR A 54 7.16 2.81 -21.12
N ASP A 55 6.58 2.14 -22.13
CA ASP A 55 7.11 2.10 -23.50
C ASP A 55 5.94 2.01 -24.47
N GLN A 56 5.85 2.98 -25.40
CA GLN A 56 4.79 3.02 -26.39
C GLN A 56 4.84 1.85 -27.37
N LYS A 57 6.01 1.22 -27.54
CA LYS A 57 6.19 0.09 -28.48
C LYS A 57 5.82 -1.25 -27.88
N SER A 58 6.04 -1.45 -26.58
CA SER A 58 5.79 -2.71 -25.89
C SER A 58 4.47 -2.76 -25.14
N GLU A 59 3.78 -1.60 -24.98
CA GLU A 59 2.58 -1.44 -24.18
C GLU A 59 2.74 -1.91 -22.72
N ASP A 60 3.97 -1.94 -22.22
CA ASP A 60 4.24 -2.33 -20.84
C ASP A 60 3.65 -1.29 -19.88
N ILE A 61 2.94 -1.79 -18.87
CA ILE A 61 2.31 -0.97 -17.83
C ILE A 61 3.24 -0.92 -16.63
N GLY A 62 3.64 0.29 -16.26
CA GLY A 62 4.36 0.56 -15.02
C GLY A 62 3.45 1.19 -13.99
N TYR A 63 3.97 1.38 -12.79
CA TYR A 63 3.22 1.93 -11.67
C TYR A 63 3.99 3.07 -11.02
N GLN A 64 3.26 4.14 -10.69
CA GLN A 64 3.82 5.31 -10.00
C GLN A 64 2.93 5.66 -8.81
N PRO A 65 3.52 6.30 -7.76
CA PRO A 65 2.72 6.77 -6.61
C PRO A 65 1.71 7.82 -7.06
N SER A 66 0.49 7.75 -6.49
CA SER A 66 -0.57 8.72 -6.75
C SER A 66 -0.57 9.90 -5.78
N MET A 67 0.31 9.89 -4.78
CA MET A 67 0.45 10.99 -3.85
C MET A 67 1.93 11.32 -3.63
N ASP A 68 2.19 12.46 -3.02
CA ASP A 68 3.55 12.92 -2.72
C ASP A 68 4.28 11.89 -1.84
N ILE A 69 5.41 11.37 -2.32
CA ILE A 69 6.21 10.38 -1.59
C ILE A 69 6.79 10.93 -0.30
N ASN A 70 6.89 12.24 -0.15
CA ASN A 70 7.32 12.87 1.10
C ASN A 70 6.22 12.92 2.16
N GLN A 71 4.98 12.60 1.78
CA GLN A 71 3.84 12.50 2.68
C GLN A 71 3.34 11.08 2.83
N LEU A 72 3.69 10.19 1.91
CA LEU A 72 3.25 8.80 1.90
C LEU A 72 3.98 8.02 2.98
N ASN A 73 3.29 7.74 4.07
CA ASN A 73 3.81 6.99 5.21
C ASN A 73 3.10 5.65 5.39
N VAL A 74 3.64 4.82 6.28
CA VAL A 74 3.10 3.48 6.54
C VAL A 74 1.68 3.56 7.10
N ALA A 75 1.37 4.57 7.91
CA ALA A 75 0.03 4.72 8.49
C ALA A 75 -1.04 4.93 7.44
N ILE A 76 -0.77 5.75 6.42
CA ILE A 76 -1.70 6.01 5.31
C ILE A 76 -2.00 4.71 4.57
N LEU A 77 -0.97 3.93 4.26
CA LEU A 77 -1.14 2.65 3.57
C LEU A 77 -2.00 1.70 4.39
N LEU A 78 -1.68 1.52 5.67
CA LEU A 78 -2.40 0.60 6.54
C LEU A 78 -3.85 1.04 6.76
N ASP A 79 -4.08 2.33 6.97
CA ASP A 79 -5.42 2.87 7.15
C ASP A 79 -6.29 2.63 5.91
N ARG A 80 -5.78 2.90 4.73
CA ARG A 80 -6.52 2.69 3.49
C ARG A 80 -6.79 1.21 3.22
N LEU A 81 -5.81 0.33 3.49
CA LEU A 81 -6.00 -1.11 3.37
C LEU A 81 -7.06 -1.62 4.34
N ASP A 82 -7.04 -1.15 5.58
CA ASP A 82 -8.03 -1.52 6.59
C ASP A 82 -9.43 -1.06 6.20
N THR A 83 -9.57 0.15 5.72
CA THR A 83 -10.85 0.68 5.25
C THR A 83 -11.38 -0.12 4.06
N TYR A 84 -10.52 -0.48 3.12
CA TYR A 84 -10.86 -1.30 1.96
C TYR A 84 -11.34 -2.70 2.39
N GLY A 85 -10.64 -3.31 3.36
CA GLY A 85 -11.00 -4.63 3.88
C GLY A 85 -12.24 -4.62 4.76
N SER A 86 -12.53 -3.52 5.44
CA SER A 86 -13.62 -3.43 6.42
C SER A 86 -14.95 -2.95 5.85
N GLU A 87 -15.03 -2.54 4.60
CA GLU A 87 -16.29 -2.14 3.96
C GLU A 87 -17.36 -3.25 4.03
N ASN A 88 -16.93 -4.50 4.18
CA ASN A 88 -17.80 -5.65 4.29
C ASN A 88 -18.02 -6.10 5.73
N PHE A 89 -17.37 -5.48 6.72
CA PHE A 89 -17.47 -5.83 8.13
C PHE A 89 -17.98 -4.65 8.94
N LYS A 90 -19.29 -4.55 9.08
CA LYS A 90 -19.88 -3.74 10.12
C LYS A 90 -19.87 -4.55 11.41
N ILE A 91 -18.84 -4.34 12.22
CA ILE A 91 -18.87 -4.86 13.60
C ILE A 91 -19.86 -3.98 14.35
N ASP A 92 -21.02 -4.53 14.68
CA ASP A 92 -21.91 -3.91 15.64
C ASP A 92 -21.14 -3.77 16.94
N LYS A 93 -21.02 -2.52 17.41
CA LYS A 93 -20.44 -2.21 18.71
C LYS A 93 -21.43 -2.64 19.78
N ASP A 94 -21.50 -3.94 20.03
CA ASP A 94 -22.28 -4.47 21.14
C ASP A 94 -21.56 -4.12 22.45
N GLU A 95 -22.33 -3.74 23.46
CA GLU A 95 -21.82 -3.40 24.79
C GLU A 95 -20.95 -4.53 25.39
N GLU A 96 -21.19 -5.78 24.98
CA GLU A 96 -20.41 -6.94 25.42
C GLU A 96 -18.95 -6.92 25.00
N PHE A 97 -18.57 -6.18 23.94
CA PHE A 97 -17.21 -6.12 23.42
C PHE A 97 -16.55 -4.75 23.63
N ASN A 98 -17.14 -3.92 24.47
CA ASN A 98 -16.70 -2.53 24.63
C ASN A 98 -15.28 -2.42 25.19
N ASP A 99 -14.89 -3.27 26.15
CA ASP A 99 -13.55 -3.25 26.75
C ASP A 99 -12.48 -3.78 25.79
N GLU A 100 -12.77 -4.87 25.08
CA GLU A 100 -11.88 -5.44 24.06
C GLU A 100 -11.72 -4.48 22.89
N TRP A 101 -12.81 -3.85 22.48
CA TRP A 101 -12.79 -2.84 21.43
C TRP A 101 -11.94 -1.64 21.81
N LYS A 102 -12.04 -1.19 23.06
CA LYS A 102 -11.28 -0.07 23.58
C LYS A 102 -9.77 -0.35 23.59
N VAL A 103 -9.37 -1.53 24.06
CA VAL A 103 -7.97 -1.99 24.04
C VAL A 103 -7.46 -2.08 22.62
N LEU A 104 -8.23 -2.65 21.71
CA LEU A 104 -7.87 -2.76 20.28
C LEU A 104 -7.70 -1.39 19.65
N THR A 105 -8.63 -0.45 19.94
CA THR A 105 -8.59 0.91 19.41
C THR A 105 -7.36 1.67 19.92
N GLU A 106 -7.05 1.58 21.23
CA GLU A 106 -5.88 2.22 21.81
C GLU A 106 -4.57 1.66 21.25
N SER A 107 -4.47 0.34 21.11
CA SER A 107 -3.30 -0.33 20.50
C SER A 107 -3.13 0.10 19.04
N ARG A 108 -4.23 0.25 18.32
CA ARG A 108 -4.25 0.68 16.93
C ARG A 108 -3.79 2.13 16.78
N GLU A 109 -4.22 3.00 17.67
CA GLU A 109 -3.81 4.42 17.69
C GLU A 109 -2.30 4.55 17.91
N GLU A 110 -1.72 3.80 18.85
CA GLU A 110 -0.28 3.78 19.08
C GLU A 110 0.49 3.27 17.87
N TYR A 111 -0.02 2.23 17.26
CA TYR A 111 0.57 1.64 16.05
C TYR A 111 0.59 2.65 14.90
N TYR A 112 -0.53 3.31 14.65
CA TYR A 112 -0.63 4.33 13.61
C TYR A 112 0.24 5.55 13.90
N LYS A 113 0.35 5.94 15.14
CA LYS A 113 1.22 7.03 15.55
C LYS A 113 2.69 6.75 15.23
N LYS A 114 3.16 5.54 15.48
CA LYS A 114 4.51 5.11 15.10
C LYS A 114 4.66 5.01 13.59
N ALA A 115 3.68 4.40 12.93
CA ALA A 115 3.69 4.19 11.49
C ALA A 115 3.65 5.50 10.70
N SER A 116 3.05 6.57 11.26
CA SER A 116 2.98 7.87 10.59
C SER A 116 4.33 8.55 10.47
N LYS A 117 5.32 8.12 11.24
CA LYS A 117 6.68 8.67 11.22
C LYS A 117 7.58 7.98 10.19
N VAL A 118 7.12 6.91 9.57
CA VAL A 118 7.91 6.12 8.63
C VAL A 118 7.39 6.32 7.22
N LEU A 119 8.19 6.96 6.38
CA LEU A 119 7.88 7.12 4.97
C LEU A 119 8.18 5.82 4.22
N LEU A 120 7.30 5.46 3.30
CA LEU A 120 7.47 4.24 2.49
C LEU A 120 8.72 4.28 1.63
N LYS A 121 9.11 5.47 1.17
CA LYS A 121 10.34 5.65 0.39
C LYS A 121 11.62 5.38 1.20
N ASP A 122 11.55 5.41 2.53
CA ASP A 122 12.70 5.24 3.43
C ASP A 122 12.85 3.82 3.97
N LEU A 123 11.95 2.94 3.62
CA LEU A 123 11.99 1.54 4.10
C LEU A 123 13.07 0.68 3.42
#